data_f5b11caff743a586fceb9bc890e87f87
#
_entry.id   f5b11caff743a586fceb9bc890e87f87
#
_cell.length_a   1.000
_cell.length_b   1.000
_cell.length_c   1.000
_cell.angle_alpha   90.00
_cell.angle_beta   90.00
_cell.angle_gamma   90.00
#
_symmetry.space_group_name_H-M   'P 1'
#
loop_
_entity.id
_entity.type
_entity.pdbx_description
1 polymer ?
#
loop_
_entity_poly.entity_id
_entity_poly.type
_entity_poly.pdbx_seq_one_letter_code
_entity_poly.pdbx_strand_id
1 'polypeptide(L)'
;MALAQKIADELGVKLEVQDMNFQALLTSLTGGKVDIAIAGINPTEERKKSMDFSADYLPTEQKVIIRKADGSRYKKLEDLFGKTVGVQKSTTQEALAKEKIKDAKIVSLAHVPEVVLELKQGKVDGLVVEGIVGGQYLVFNDDLMFSEVEFPNAVKSSAAAVQKGNEDVVAVVNKVIKENTDNGNFKKWTDEYSRKAVENADKQ
;
A
#
# COMPACT_ATOMS: atom_id res chain seq x y z
N MET A 1 1.89 -9.88 -8.24
CA MET A 1 2.32 -11.17 -8.85
C MET A 1 2.79 -10.98 -10.29
N ALA A 2 2.00 -10.42 -11.22
CA ALA A 2 2.37 -10.32 -12.63
C ALA A 2 3.73 -9.60 -12.87
N LEU A 3 3.98 -8.46 -12.23
CA LEU A 3 5.26 -7.75 -12.31
C LEU A 3 6.43 -8.62 -11.82
N ALA A 4 6.28 -9.29 -10.68
CA ALA A 4 7.33 -10.15 -10.13
C ALA A 4 7.69 -11.30 -11.07
N GLN A 5 6.68 -11.93 -11.71
CA GLN A 5 6.94 -12.98 -12.70
C GLN A 5 7.72 -12.44 -13.92
N LYS A 6 7.34 -11.26 -14.42
CA LYS A 6 8.07 -10.64 -15.55
C LYS A 6 9.51 -10.30 -15.22
N ILE A 7 9.79 -9.88 -13.98
CA ILE A 7 11.15 -9.63 -13.51
C ILE A 7 11.94 -10.95 -13.44
N ALA A 8 11.35 -11.99 -12.88
CA ALA A 8 12.02 -13.32 -12.81
C ALA A 8 12.29 -13.91 -14.20
N ASP A 9 11.34 -13.77 -15.14
CA ASP A 9 11.50 -14.19 -16.53
C ASP A 9 12.67 -13.46 -17.21
N GLU A 10 12.77 -12.12 -17.00
CA GLU A 10 13.86 -11.32 -17.57
C GLU A 10 15.23 -11.65 -16.97
N LEU A 11 15.27 -11.98 -15.68
CA LEU A 11 16.48 -12.43 -14.98
C LEU A 11 16.85 -13.88 -15.30
N GLY A 12 15.98 -14.66 -15.94
CA GLY A 12 16.18 -16.07 -16.23
C GLY A 12 16.19 -16.96 -14.97
N VAL A 13 15.45 -16.56 -13.91
CA VAL A 13 15.40 -17.25 -12.62
C VAL A 13 13.98 -17.70 -12.27
N LYS A 14 13.87 -18.64 -11.35
CA LYS A 14 12.59 -19.06 -10.79
C LYS A 14 12.09 -18.02 -9.79
N LEU A 15 10.82 -17.61 -9.90
CA LEU A 15 10.16 -16.79 -8.89
C LEU A 15 9.82 -17.61 -7.65
N GLU A 16 10.28 -17.14 -6.49
CA GLU A 16 9.83 -17.62 -5.18
C GLU A 16 9.15 -16.47 -4.43
N VAL A 17 7.90 -16.66 -4.05
CA VAL A 17 7.12 -15.63 -3.37
C VAL A 17 7.03 -15.92 -1.89
N GLN A 18 7.41 -14.93 -1.07
CA GLN A 18 7.27 -14.97 0.37
C GLN A 18 6.24 -13.91 0.81
N ASP A 19 5.15 -14.36 1.43
CA ASP A 19 4.13 -13.48 2.01
C ASP A 19 4.44 -13.19 3.49
N MET A 20 4.41 -11.93 3.85
CA MET A 20 4.70 -11.48 5.21
C MET A 20 4.10 -10.08 5.47
N ASN A 21 4.00 -9.67 6.75
CA ASN A 21 3.56 -8.33 7.07
C ASN A 21 4.56 -7.26 6.58
N PHE A 22 4.08 -6.03 6.40
CA PHE A 22 4.84 -4.95 5.77
C PHE A 22 6.16 -4.62 6.49
N GLN A 23 6.16 -4.64 7.83
CA GLN A 23 7.39 -4.41 8.62
C GLN A 23 8.41 -5.51 8.41
N ALA A 24 7.98 -6.78 8.43
CA ALA A 24 8.84 -7.94 8.20
C ALA A 24 9.42 -7.90 6.78
N LEU A 25 8.64 -7.47 5.77
CA LEU A 25 9.10 -7.32 4.39
C LEU A 25 10.28 -6.35 4.30
N LEU A 26 10.15 -5.14 4.86
CA LEU A 26 11.24 -4.15 4.85
C LEU A 26 12.49 -4.67 5.56
N THR A 27 12.32 -5.35 6.70
CA THR A 27 13.43 -5.94 7.46
C THR A 27 14.08 -7.10 6.69
N SER A 28 13.30 -7.93 6.02
CA SER A 28 13.80 -9.06 5.22
C SER A 28 14.59 -8.58 4.00
N LEU A 29 14.13 -7.53 3.34
CA LEU A 29 14.84 -6.92 2.21
C LEU A 29 16.20 -6.34 2.66
N THR A 30 16.22 -5.52 3.71
CA THR A 30 17.46 -4.92 4.22
C THR A 30 18.40 -5.95 4.82
N GLY A 31 17.87 -7.06 5.33
CA GLY A 31 18.65 -8.18 5.85
C GLY A 31 19.08 -9.22 4.82
N GLY A 32 18.78 -9.01 3.52
CA GLY A 32 19.18 -9.92 2.43
C GLY A 32 18.46 -11.26 2.43
N LYS A 33 17.28 -11.36 3.06
CA LYS A 33 16.47 -12.59 3.06
C LYS A 33 15.54 -12.67 1.85
N VAL A 34 15.27 -11.56 1.21
CA VAL A 34 14.56 -11.43 -0.06
C VAL A 34 15.31 -10.44 -0.95
N ASP A 35 15.28 -10.65 -2.26
CA ASP A 35 16.02 -9.84 -3.22
C ASP A 35 15.26 -8.59 -3.64
N ILE A 36 13.94 -8.72 -3.79
CA ILE A 36 13.04 -7.66 -4.29
C ILE A 36 11.76 -7.64 -3.44
N ALA A 37 11.30 -6.45 -3.10
CA ALA A 37 10.02 -6.22 -2.44
C ALA A 37 9.06 -5.44 -3.34
N ILE A 38 7.89 -6.00 -3.61
CA ILE A 38 6.82 -5.40 -4.44
C ILE A 38 5.52 -5.43 -3.62
N ALA A 39 5.22 -4.35 -2.92
CA ALA A 39 4.12 -4.28 -1.96
C ALA A 39 3.57 -2.86 -1.78
N GLY A 40 3.45 -2.08 -2.87
CA GLY A 40 3.01 -0.70 -2.76
C GLY A 40 3.97 0.19 -1.96
N ILE A 41 5.28 -0.07 -2.06
CA ILE A 41 6.29 0.63 -1.26
C ILE A 41 6.54 2.01 -1.85
N ASN A 42 6.37 3.04 -1.04
CA ASN A 42 6.71 4.41 -1.44
C ASN A 42 8.21 4.67 -1.26
N PRO A 43 8.90 5.24 -2.29
CA PRO A 43 10.35 5.50 -2.24
C PRO A 43 10.65 6.80 -1.48
N THR A 44 10.51 6.76 -0.14
CA THR A 44 10.84 7.90 0.71
C THR A 44 12.36 8.10 0.85
N GLU A 45 12.82 9.33 1.13
CA GLU A 45 14.24 9.63 1.36
C GLU A 45 14.83 8.82 2.52
N GLU A 46 14.03 8.54 3.53
CA GLU A 46 14.44 7.66 4.65
C GLU A 46 14.75 6.25 4.15
N ARG A 47 13.84 5.65 3.37
CA ARG A 47 14.01 4.29 2.84
C ARG A 47 15.16 4.19 1.84
N LYS A 48 15.39 5.21 1.02
CA LYS A 48 16.52 5.26 0.07
C LYS A 48 17.89 5.16 0.73
N LYS A 49 18.00 5.44 2.03
CA LYS A 49 19.25 5.25 2.78
C LYS A 49 19.62 3.77 2.94
N SER A 50 18.64 2.88 3.01
CA SER A 50 18.82 1.45 3.33
C SER A 50 18.42 0.49 2.20
N MET A 51 17.77 0.97 1.14
CA MET A 51 17.39 0.17 -0.02
C MET A 51 17.39 1.02 -1.29
N ASP A 52 17.52 0.37 -2.44
CA ASP A 52 17.40 1.01 -3.72
C ASP A 52 15.99 0.80 -4.31
N PHE A 53 15.58 1.69 -5.20
CA PHE A 53 14.23 1.70 -5.76
C PHE A 53 14.26 1.72 -7.27
N SER A 54 13.30 1.02 -7.86
CA SER A 54 12.98 1.16 -9.28
C SER A 54 12.35 2.52 -9.59
N ALA A 55 12.13 2.80 -10.86
CA ALA A 55 11.17 3.80 -11.29
C ALA A 55 9.78 3.48 -10.72
N ASP A 56 8.96 4.51 -10.59
CA ASP A 56 7.57 4.38 -10.17
C ASP A 56 6.78 3.55 -11.20
N TYR A 57 5.98 2.58 -10.71
CA TYR A 57 5.20 1.71 -11.59
C TYR A 57 3.69 1.84 -11.39
N LEU A 58 3.25 2.41 -10.26
CA LEU A 58 1.84 2.53 -9.93
C LEU A 58 1.59 3.87 -9.22
N PRO A 59 0.70 4.73 -9.76
CA PRO A 59 0.23 5.89 -9.03
C PRO A 59 -0.54 5.45 -7.79
N THR A 60 -0.40 6.18 -6.69
CA THR A 60 -1.06 5.89 -5.43
C THR A 60 -1.63 7.15 -4.81
N GLU A 61 -2.68 6.99 -4.02
CA GLU A 61 -3.29 8.04 -3.21
C GLU A 61 -3.37 7.56 -1.76
N GLN A 62 -3.30 8.50 -0.84
CA GLN A 62 -3.57 8.21 0.57
C GLN A 62 -5.03 8.54 0.86
N LYS A 63 -5.77 7.57 1.35
CA LYS A 63 -7.21 7.68 1.63
C LYS A 63 -7.51 7.36 3.09
N VAL A 64 -8.68 7.78 3.53
CA VAL A 64 -9.24 7.40 4.83
C VAL A 64 -10.49 6.57 4.59
N ILE A 65 -10.51 5.36 5.16
CA ILE A 65 -11.73 4.55 5.24
C ILE A 65 -12.42 4.86 6.57
N ILE A 66 -13.73 5.05 6.50
CA ILE A 66 -14.61 5.30 7.63
C ILE A 66 -15.84 4.40 7.56
N ARG A 67 -16.59 4.26 8.66
CA ARG A 67 -17.92 3.65 8.61
C ARG A 67 -18.88 4.55 7.81
N LYS A 68 -19.75 3.99 7.00
CA LYS A 68 -20.77 4.75 6.25
C LYS A 68 -21.64 5.60 7.15
N ALA A 69 -21.94 5.13 8.36
CA ALA A 69 -22.70 5.87 9.37
C ALA A 69 -22.02 7.19 9.79
N ASP A 70 -20.71 7.30 9.65
CA ASP A 70 -19.92 8.46 10.00
C ASP A 70 -19.60 9.37 8.78
N GLY A 71 -20.17 9.10 7.60
CA GLY A 71 -19.86 9.81 6.36
C GLY A 71 -20.09 11.32 6.38
N SER A 72 -21.05 11.79 7.19
CA SER A 72 -21.29 13.22 7.40
C SER A 72 -20.33 13.89 8.39
N ARG A 73 -19.58 13.09 9.19
CA ARG A 73 -18.74 13.57 10.31
C ARG A 73 -17.29 13.79 9.90
N TYR A 74 -16.77 12.98 8.95
CA TYR A 74 -15.34 12.97 8.58
C TYR A 74 -15.17 13.30 7.11
N LYS A 75 -15.21 14.58 6.76
CA LYS A 75 -15.13 15.09 5.37
C LYS A 75 -13.81 15.76 5.06
N LYS A 76 -13.15 16.34 6.03
CA LYS A 76 -11.87 17.04 5.89
C LYS A 76 -10.90 16.60 6.99
N LEU A 77 -9.62 16.90 6.78
CA LEU A 77 -8.55 16.42 7.66
C LEU A 77 -8.76 16.85 9.13
N GLU A 78 -9.25 18.07 9.36
CA GLU A 78 -9.48 18.60 10.69
C GLU A 78 -10.57 17.85 11.48
N ASP A 79 -11.49 17.19 10.80
CA ASP A 79 -12.52 16.37 11.44
C ASP A 79 -11.95 15.14 12.15
N LEU A 80 -10.72 14.75 11.79
CA LEU A 80 -9.98 13.65 12.42
C LEU A 80 -9.09 14.11 13.58
N PHE A 81 -8.96 15.43 13.83
CA PHE A 81 -8.14 15.92 14.94
C PHE A 81 -8.69 15.43 16.27
N GLY A 82 -7.79 14.95 17.14
CA GLY A 82 -8.13 14.37 18.42
C GLY A 82 -8.89 13.03 18.35
N LYS A 83 -9.04 12.41 17.16
CA LYS A 83 -9.72 11.13 16.99
C LYS A 83 -8.75 9.95 17.10
N THR A 84 -9.31 8.75 17.21
CA THR A 84 -8.52 7.52 17.16
C THR A 84 -8.41 7.05 15.71
N VAL A 85 -7.19 6.97 15.19
CA VAL A 85 -6.93 6.65 13.78
C VAL A 85 -6.11 5.37 13.69
N GLY A 86 -6.62 4.42 12.93
CA GLY A 86 -5.95 3.16 12.65
C GLY A 86 -5.03 3.27 11.44
N VAL A 87 -3.89 2.58 11.50
CA VAL A 87 -2.89 2.53 10.43
C VAL A 87 -2.21 1.17 10.40
N GLN A 88 -1.64 0.79 9.25
CA GLN A 88 -0.71 -0.32 9.21
C GLN A 88 0.67 0.14 9.67
N LYS A 89 1.30 -0.65 10.54
CA LYS A 89 2.61 -0.36 11.14
C LYS A 89 3.73 -0.27 10.08
N SER A 90 4.68 0.64 10.29
CA SER A 90 5.87 0.87 9.45
C SER A 90 5.58 1.39 8.03
N THR A 91 4.35 1.86 7.79
CA THR A 91 3.94 2.45 6.51
C THR A 91 4.12 3.96 6.48
N THR A 92 4.09 4.52 5.28
CA THR A 92 4.02 5.98 5.08
C THR A 92 2.68 6.55 5.59
N GLN A 93 1.62 5.76 5.61
CA GLN A 93 0.32 6.13 6.17
C GLN A 93 0.41 6.34 7.68
N GLU A 94 1.17 5.52 8.39
CA GLU A 94 1.44 5.73 9.82
C GLU A 94 2.19 7.04 10.08
N ALA A 95 3.25 7.31 9.31
CA ALA A 95 3.99 8.55 9.41
C ALA A 95 3.11 9.76 9.08
N LEU A 96 2.33 9.67 8.00
CA LEU A 96 1.41 10.70 7.54
C LEU A 96 0.34 11.01 8.59
N ALA A 97 -0.27 9.99 9.19
CA ALA A 97 -1.29 10.17 10.22
C ALA A 97 -0.70 10.86 11.46
N LYS A 98 0.48 10.45 11.91
CA LYS A 98 1.21 11.09 13.04
C LYS A 98 1.57 12.53 12.77
N GLU A 99 1.95 12.87 11.54
CA GLU A 99 2.36 14.22 11.17
C GLU A 99 1.18 15.16 10.93
N LYS A 100 0.14 14.68 10.24
CA LYS A 100 -0.93 15.54 9.71
C LYS A 100 -2.19 15.56 10.53
N ILE A 101 -2.50 14.50 11.28
CA ILE A 101 -3.72 14.44 12.08
C ILE A 101 -3.41 14.88 13.51
N LYS A 102 -3.62 16.16 13.77
CA LYS A 102 -3.26 16.79 15.03
C LYS A 102 -3.96 16.11 16.21
N ASP A 103 -3.21 15.85 17.28
CA ASP A 103 -3.68 15.26 18.55
C ASP A 103 -4.40 13.91 18.40
N ALA A 104 -4.21 13.21 17.27
CA ALA A 104 -4.81 11.90 17.04
C ALA A 104 -4.16 10.81 17.89
N LYS A 105 -4.99 9.90 18.41
CA LYS A 105 -4.52 8.64 18.99
C LYS A 105 -4.30 7.64 17.84
N ILE A 106 -3.04 7.30 17.56
CA ILE A 106 -2.70 6.37 16.49
C ILE A 106 -2.69 4.94 17.00
N VAL A 107 -3.48 4.08 16.35
CA VAL A 107 -3.53 2.61 16.57
C VAL A 107 -2.81 1.95 15.40
N SER A 108 -1.58 1.47 15.64
CA SER A 108 -0.73 0.83 14.63
C SER A 108 -0.77 -0.68 14.78
N LEU A 109 -1.32 -1.38 13.78
CA LEU A 109 -1.42 -2.86 13.77
C LEU A 109 -0.58 -3.44 12.63
N ALA A 110 -0.25 -4.72 12.73
CA ALA A 110 0.63 -5.39 11.76
C ALA A 110 -0.04 -5.57 10.38
N HIS A 111 -1.35 -5.81 10.36
CA HIS A 111 -2.10 -6.12 9.15
C HIS A 111 -3.33 -5.21 8.99
N VAL A 112 -3.61 -4.81 7.76
CA VAL A 112 -4.78 -3.96 7.43
C VAL A 112 -6.11 -4.60 7.84
N PRO A 113 -6.36 -5.92 7.67
CA PRO A 113 -7.59 -6.56 8.13
C PRO A 113 -7.89 -6.36 9.62
N GLU A 114 -6.84 -6.34 10.45
CA GLU A 114 -6.98 -6.09 11.89
C GLU A 114 -7.49 -4.67 12.14
N VAL A 115 -6.96 -3.68 11.41
CA VAL A 115 -7.41 -2.28 11.52
C VAL A 115 -8.84 -2.11 11.01
N VAL A 116 -9.21 -2.82 9.92
CA VAL A 116 -10.58 -2.83 9.40
C VAL A 116 -11.54 -3.36 10.47
N LEU A 117 -11.18 -4.42 11.18
CA LEU A 117 -11.99 -4.97 12.28
C LEU A 117 -12.16 -3.94 13.41
N GLU A 118 -11.08 -3.27 13.84
CA GLU A 118 -11.12 -2.22 14.86
C GLU A 118 -12.02 -1.05 14.41
N LEU A 119 -12.00 -0.68 13.12
CA LEU A 119 -12.87 0.34 12.54
C LEU A 119 -14.35 -0.07 12.60
N LYS A 120 -14.67 -1.30 12.20
CA LYS A 120 -16.05 -1.84 12.25
C LYS A 120 -16.59 -1.91 13.68
N GLN A 121 -15.73 -2.23 14.66
CA GLN A 121 -16.07 -2.26 16.08
C GLN A 121 -16.15 -0.87 16.74
N GLY A 122 -15.83 0.21 16.02
CA GLY A 122 -15.85 1.57 16.55
C GLY A 122 -14.69 1.92 17.49
N LYS A 123 -13.65 1.09 17.53
CA LYS A 123 -12.45 1.33 18.36
C LYS A 123 -11.49 2.34 17.71
N VAL A 124 -11.55 2.47 16.38
CA VAL A 124 -10.95 3.58 15.64
C VAL A 124 -12.03 4.32 14.84
N ASP A 125 -11.81 5.61 14.62
CA ASP A 125 -12.72 6.49 13.90
C ASP A 125 -12.51 6.45 12.37
N GLY A 126 -11.27 6.20 11.96
CA GLY A 126 -10.88 6.08 10.55
C GLY A 126 -9.63 5.23 10.39
N LEU A 127 -9.44 4.67 9.20
CA LEU A 127 -8.24 3.92 8.77
C LEU A 127 -7.56 4.69 7.64
N VAL A 128 -6.32 5.15 7.86
CA VAL A 128 -5.49 5.72 6.79
C VAL A 128 -4.79 4.58 6.04
N VAL A 129 -5.02 4.52 4.74
CA VAL A 129 -4.57 3.41 3.88
C VAL A 129 -4.26 3.89 2.47
N GLU A 130 -3.46 3.13 1.73
CA GLU A 130 -3.27 3.35 0.29
C GLU A 130 -4.58 3.03 -0.46
N GLY A 131 -4.92 3.86 -1.47
CA GLY A 131 -6.24 3.85 -2.09
C GLY A 131 -6.60 2.53 -2.79
N ILE A 132 -5.65 1.90 -3.50
CA ILE A 132 -5.90 0.61 -4.18
C ILE A 132 -6.12 -0.49 -3.15
N VAL A 133 -5.30 -0.53 -2.10
CA VAL A 133 -5.45 -1.49 -0.99
C VAL A 133 -6.78 -1.26 -0.29
N GLY A 134 -7.09 -0.01 0.06
CA GLY A 134 -8.36 0.34 0.70
C GLY A 134 -9.58 -0.04 -0.14
N GLY A 135 -9.51 0.21 -1.45
CA GLY A 135 -10.58 -0.16 -2.39
C GLY A 135 -10.91 -1.65 -2.38
N GLN A 136 -9.91 -2.51 -2.25
CA GLN A 136 -10.13 -3.96 -2.15
C GLN A 136 -10.91 -4.34 -0.89
N TYR A 137 -10.65 -3.67 0.25
CA TYR A 137 -11.43 -3.93 1.47
C TYR A 137 -12.86 -3.43 1.38
N LEU A 138 -13.13 -2.34 0.64
CA LEU A 138 -14.49 -1.84 0.46
C LEU A 138 -15.37 -2.78 -0.39
N VAL A 139 -14.77 -3.61 -1.26
CA VAL A 139 -15.50 -4.64 -2.00
C VAL A 139 -16.18 -5.65 -1.05
N PHE A 140 -15.53 -5.98 0.08
CA PHE A 140 -15.99 -6.98 1.04
C PHE A 140 -16.66 -6.38 2.29
N ASN A 141 -16.75 -5.06 2.39
CA ASN A 141 -17.27 -4.36 3.57
C ASN A 141 -18.17 -3.21 3.12
N ASP A 142 -19.43 -3.54 2.86
CA ASP A 142 -20.45 -2.60 2.39
C ASP A 142 -20.87 -1.56 3.43
N ASP A 143 -20.52 -1.77 4.70
CA ASP A 143 -20.70 -0.85 5.83
C ASP A 143 -19.60 0.22 5.92
N LEU A 144 -18.55 0.12 5.08
CA LEU A 144 -17.43 1.05 5.02
C LEU A 144 -17.45 1.90 3.73
N MET A 145 -16.74 3.01 3.73
CA MET A 145 -16.56 3.89 2.58
C MET A 145 -15.26 4.69 2.68
N PHE A 146 -14.77 5.19 1.55
CA PHE A 146 -13.79 6.27 1.60
C PHE A 146 -14.44 7.56 2.07
N SER A 147 -13.75 8.28 2.95
CA SER A 147 -14.11 9.65 3.28
C SER A 147 -13.63 10.62 2.19
N GLU A 148 -14.10 11.86 2.25
CA GLU A 148 -13.65 12.96 1.39
C GLU A 148 -12.32 13.59 1.88
N VAL A 149 -11.73 13.05 2.97
CA VAL A 149 -10.47 13.55 3.53
C VAL A 149 -9.33 13.40 2.53
N GLU A 150 -8.62 14.48 2.29
CA GLU A 150 -7.44 14.50 1.43
C GLU A 150 -6.18 14.80 2.25
N PHE A 151 -5.06 14.25 1.81
CA PHE A 151 -3.74 14.53 2.36
C PHE A 151 -2.91 15.31 1.33
N PRO A 152 -2.83 16.64 1.45
CA PRO A 152 -1.98 17.44 0.56
C PRO A 152 -0.52 17.03 0.69
N ASN A 153 0.18 16.94 -0.45
CA ASN A 153 1.60 16.61 -0.53
C ASN A 153 1.99 15.21 -0.03
N ALA A 154 1.04 14.28 0.08
CA ALA A 154 1.36 12.88 0.33
C ALA A 154 2.10 12.25 -0.87
N VAL A 155 2.88 11.19 -0.61
CA VAL A 155 3.56 10.42 -1.67
C VAL A 155 2.52 9.83 -2.62
N LYS A 156 2.74 9.99 -3.93
CA LYS A 156 1.77 9.65 -4.98
C LYS A 156 2.20 8.48 -5.87
N SER A 157 3.23 7.73 -5.49
CA SER A 157 3.73 6.63 -6.30
C SER A 157 4.25 5.46 -5.47
N SER A 158 4.25 4.29 -6.10
CA SER A 158 4.85 3.08 -5.58
C SER A 158 5.96 2.60 -6.50
N ALA A 159 7.06 2.12 -5.91
CA ALA A 159 8.20 1.53 -6.60
C ALA A 159 8.50 0.13 -6.03
N ALA A 160 9.18 -0.70 -6.82
CA ALA A 160 9.79 -1.91 -6.30
C ALA A 160 11.06 -1.54 -5.53
N ALA A 161 11.24 -2.12 -4.36
CA ALA A 161 12.45 -1.95 -3.57
C ALA A 161 13.39 -3.13 -3.76
N VAL A 162 14.68 -2.84 -3.84
CA VAL A 162 15.77 -3.80 -4.01
C VAL A 162 16.75 -3.59 -2.87
N GLN A 163 17.46 -4.64 -2.47
CA GLN A 163 18.52 -4.53 -1.48
C GLN A 163 19.56 -3.47 -1.91
N LYS A 164 20.02 -2.68 -0.96
CA LYS A 164 20.97 -1.57 -1.21
C LYS A 164 22.23 -2.05 -1.91
N GLY A 165 22.64 -1.35 -2.97
CA GLY A 165 23.84 -1.65 -3.75
C GLY A 165 23.64 -2.61 -4.93
N ASN A 166 22.41 -3.07 -5.21
CA ASN A 166 22.10 -3.94 -6.36
C ASN A 166 21.52 -3.13 -7.55
N GLU A 167 22.32 -2.18 -8.04
CA GLU A 167 21.91 -1.29 -9.15
C GLU A 167 21.64 -2.05 -10.46
N ASP A 168 22.31 -3.16 -10.70
CA ASP A 168 22.10 -4.06 -11.81
C ASP A 168 20.70 -4.68 -11.79
N VAL A 169 20.24 -5.12 -10.63
CA VAL A 169 18.86 -5.61 -10.43
C VAL A 169 17.86 -4.48 -10.64
N VAL A 170 18.13 -3.27 -10.12
CA VAL A 170 17.28 -2.09 -10.36
C VAL A 170 17.15 -1.79 -11.84
N ALA A 171 18.25 -1.89 -12.61
CA ALA A 171 18.22 -1.67 -14.06
C ALA A 171 17.30 -2.66 -14.79
N VAL A 172 17.35 -3.96 -14.42
CA VAL A 172 16.45 -4.97 -14.98
C VAL A 172 15.00 -4.69 -14.59
N VAL A 173 14.73 -4.38 -13.32
CA VAL A 173 13.39 -4.04 -12.85
C VAL A 173 12.84 -2.83 -13.62
N ASN A 174 13.65 -1.79 -13.83
CA ASN A 174 13.26 -0.60 -14.58
C ASN A 174 12.94 -0.91 -16.05
N LYS A 175 13.73 -1.77 -16.70
CA LYS A 175 13.45 -2.25 -18.05
C LYS A 175 12.07 -2.91 -18.13
N VAL A 176 11.81 -3.85 -17.24
CA VAL A 176 10.52 -4.58 -17.18
C VAL A 176 9.36 -3.62 -16.89
N ILE A 177 9.53 -2.67 -15.96
CA ILE A 177 8.51 -1.65 -15.66
C ILE A 177 8.21 -0.84 -16.91
N LYS A 178 9.23 -0.32 -17.59
CA LYS A 178 9.05 0.49 -18.80
C LYS A 178 8.30 -0.26 -19.90
N GLU A 179 8.72 -1.48 -20.22
CA GLU A 179 8.07 -2.31 -21.25
C GLU A 179 6.59 -2.57 -20.93
N ASN A 180 6.26 -2.83 -19.67
CA ASN A 180 4.89 -3.13 -19.26
C ASN A 180 4.03 -1.87 -19.09
N THR A 181 4.64 -0.71 -18.88
CA THR A 181 3.96 0.59 -18.94
C THR A 181 3.61 0.93 -20.39
N ASP A 182 4.59 0.85 -21.27
CA ASP A 182 4.41 1.17 -22.70
C ASP A 182 3.35 0.27 -23.37
N ASN A 183 3.29 -1.00 -22.98
CA ASN A 183 2.31 -1.98 -23.47
C ASN A 183 0.93 -1.90 -22.77
N GLY A 184 0.75 -1.00 -21.78
CA GLY A 184 -0.49 -0.84 -21.03
C GLY A 184 -0.84 -2.04 -20.12
N ASN A 185 0.14 -2.89 -19.80
CA ASN A 185 -0.08 -4.09 -19.00
C ASN A 185 -0.46 -3.78 -17.54
N PHE A 186 0.07 -2.72 -16.93
CA PHE A 186 -0.30 -2.35 -15.56
C PHE A 186 -1.79 -2.08 -15.43
N LYS A 187 -2.38 -1.36 -16.41
CA LYS A 187 -3.82 -1.13 -16.42
C LYS A 187 -4.59 -2.45 -16.55
N LYS A 188 -4.19 -3.32 -17.49
CA LYS A 188 -4.83 -4.63 -17.69
C LYS A 188 -4.78 -5.49 -16.43
N TRP A 189 -3.61 -5.56 -15.75
CA TRP A 189 -3.44 -6.29 -14.51
C TRP A 189 -4.29 -5.72 -13.38
N THR A 190 -4.34 -4.39 -13.22
CA THR A 190 -5.19 -3.75 -12.21
C THR A 190 -6.66 -4.10 -12.44
N ASP A 191 -7.15 -3.97 -13.68
CA ASP A 191 -8.53 -4.28 -14.03
C ASP A 191 -8.86 -5.78 -13.83
N GLU A 192 -7.93 -6.69 -14.17
CA GLU A 192 -8.08 -8.13 -14.01
C GLU A 192 -8.14 -8.53 -12.53
N TYR A 193 -7.19 -8.06 -11.73
CA TYR A 193 -7.11 -8.43 -10.31
C TYR A 193 -8.24 -7.80 -9.49
N SER A 194 -8.70 -6.59 -9.85
CA SER A 194 -9.89 -5.99 -9.24
C SER A 194 -11.14 -6.81 -9.52
N ARG A 195 -11.34 -7.30 -10.76
CA ARG A 195 -12.44 -8.21 -11.08
C ARG A 195 -12.38 -9.52 -10.29
N LYS A 196 -11.19 -10.15 -10.24
CA LYS A 196 -11.01 -11.39 -9.46
C LYS A 196 -11.30 -11.20 -7.97
N ALA A 197 -11.00 -10.02 -7.41
CA ALA A 197 -11.35 -9.70 -6.03
C ALA A 197 -12.87 -9.68 -5.84
N VAL A 198 -13.62 -9.02 -6.73
CA VAL A 198 -15.09 -9.00 -6.70
C VAL A 198 -15.67 -10.41 -6.86
N GLU A 199 -15.23 -11.17 -7.88
CA GLU A 199 -15.71 -12.54 -8.13
C GLU A 199 -15.45 -13.50 -6.95
N ASN A 200 -14.38 -13.28 -6.18
CA ASN A 200 -14.11 -14.06 -4.97
C ASN A 200 -14.95 -13.60 -3.78
N ALA A 201 -15.36 -12.32 -3.74
CA ALA A 201 -16.30 -11.82 -2.74
C ALA A 201 -17.67 -12.49 -2.86
N ASP A 202 -18.16 -12.64 -4.08
CA ASP A 202 -19.47 -13.24 -4.36
C ASP A 202 -19.54 -14.77 -4.07
N LYS A 203 -18.39 -15.40 -3.77
CA LYS A 203 -18.28 -16.85 -3.47
C LYS A 203 -18.14 -17.18 -1.98
N GLN A 204 -18.03 -16.18 -1.12
CA GLN A 204 -17.94 -16.32 0.33
C GLN A 204 -19.23 -15.89 1.03
#